data_fc4ebb0227c181feceab48bc8a98b501
#
_entry.id   fc4ebb0227c181feceab48bc8a98b501
#
_cell.length_a   1.000
_cell.length_b   1.000
_cell.length_c   1.000
_cell.angle_alpha   90.00
_cell.angle_beta   90.00
_cell.angle_gamma   90.00
#
_symmetry.space_group_name_H-M   'P 1'
#
loop_
_entity.id
_entity.type
_entity.pdbx_description
1 polymer ?
#
loop_
_entity_poly.entity_id
_entity_poly.type
_entity_poly.pdbx_seq_one_letter_code
_entity_poly.pdbx_strand_id
1 'polypeptide(L)'
;MHLVPADRADRRTIDGHRVCDAIAAIGDAGRVRAWADRFALLADPKRLALLLALHRTGPLAVSDLAVATGMNDPAVSQALRLLRAAGVVAGEKEGRVVRYRVVDADVAGLLGHCAADG
;
A
#
# COMPACT_ATOMS: atom_id res chain seq x y z
N MET A 1 -24.27 -17.54 15.99
CA MET A 1 -23.10 -18.33 15.59
C MET A 1 -21.85 -17.80 16.25
N HIS A 2 -21.14 -18.65 16.95
CA HIS A 2 -19.89 -18.25 17.61
C HIS A 2 -18.74 -18.24 16.62
N LEU A 3 -18.09 -17.09 16.47
CA LEU A 3 -16.90 -16.94 15.63
C LEU A 3 -15.60 -17.07 16.42
N VAL A 4 -15.69 -17.25 17.75
CA VAL A 4 -14.49 -17.32 18.60
C VAL A 4 -13.75 -18.62 18.33
N PRO A 5 -12.44 -18.57 17.98
CA PRO A 5 -11.65 -19.77 17.78
C PRO A 5 -11.56 -20.64 19.02
N ALA A 6 -11.36 -21.94 18.82
CA ALA A 6 -11.33 -22.91 19.90
C ALA A 6 -10.25 -22.64 20.96
N ASP A 7 -9.10 -22.07 20.53
CA ASP A 7 -7.99 -21.73 21.44
C ASP A 7 -8.36 -20.63 22.46
N ARG A 8 -9.44 -19.89 22.22
CA ARG A 8 -9.89 -18.78 23.06
C ARG A 8 -11.34 -18.91 23.52
N ALA A 9 -11.98 -20.03 23.20
CA ALA A 9 -13.43 -20.18 23.42
C ALA A 9 -13.82 -20.11 24.90
N ASP A 10 -12.92 -20.48 25.81
CA ASP A 10 -13.15 -20.48 27.24
C ASP A 10 -12.75 -19.18 27.94
N ARG A 11 -12.21 -18.22 27.21
CA ARG A 11 -11.86 -16.92 27.79
C ARG A 11 -13.11 -16.12 28.10
N ARG A 12 -13.04 -15.39 29.20
CA ARG A 12 -14.13 -14.50 29.60
C ARG A 12 -14.24 -13.30 28.71
N THR A 13 -15.46 -12.97 28.30
CA THR A 13 -15.76 -11.76 27.55
C THR A 13 -16.79 -10.92 28.33
N ILE A 14 -16.73 -9.60 28.19
CA ILE A 14 -17.72 -8.69 28.76
C ILE A 14 -18.92 -8.59 27.82
N ASP A 15 -18.66 -8.46 26.53
CA ASP A 15 -19.70 -8.32 25.50
C ASP A 15 -19.45 -9.32 24.39
N GLY A 16 -20.08 -10.48 24.48
CA GLY A 16 -19.87 -11.59 23.55
C GLY A 16 -20.29 -11.28 22.11
N HIS A 17 -21.36 -10.49 21.93
CA HIS A 17 -21.81 -10.10 20.59
C HIS A 17 -20.78 -9.20 19.91
N ARG A 18 -20.22 -8.26 20.64
CA ARG A 18 -19.20 -7.37 20.11
C ARG A 18 -17.91 -8.10 19.80
N VAL A 19 -17.58 -9.14 20.55
CA VAL A 19 -16.43 -10.00 20.27
C VAL A 19 -16.60 -10.71 18.93
N CYS A 20 -17.78 -11.28 18.68
CA CYS A 20 -18.07 -11.93 17.40
C CYS A 20 -18.00 -10.93 16.24
N ASP A 21 -18.54 -9.73 16.42
CA ASP A 21 -18.46 -8.68 15.41
C ASP A 21 -17.03 -8.27 15.13
N ALA A 22 -16.21 -8.17 16.16
CA ALA A 22 -14.79 -7.84 16.03
C ALA A 22 -14.03 -8.92 15.25
N ILE A 23 -14.28 -10.20 15.53
CA ILE A 23 -13.67 -11.30 14.81
C ILE A 23 -14.05 -11.26 13.33
N ALA A 24 -15.33 -11.01 13.05
CA ALA A 24 -15.80 -10.88 11.66
C ALA A 24 -15.14 -9.70 10.94
N ALA A 25 -14.96 -8.58 11.64
CA ALA A 25 -14.30 -7.39 11.08
C ALA A 25 -12.83 -7.64 10.75
N ILE A 26 -12.12 -8.39 11.59
CA ILE A 26 -10.71 -8.74 11.35
C ILE A 26 -10.59 -9.64 10.10
N GLY A 27 -11.45 -10.61 9.94
CA GLY A 27 -11.40 -11.59 8.88
C GLY A 27 -10.30 -12.63 9.10
N ASP A 28 -9.75 -13.17 8.04
CA ASP A 28 -8.70 -14.17 8.15
C ASP A 28 -7.31 -13.54 8.30
N ALA A 29 -6.36 -14.35 8.79
CA ALA A 29 -5.00 -13.89 9.04
C ALA A 29 -4.28 -13.47 7.75
N GLY A 30 -4.57 -14.12 6.63
CA GLY A 30 -3.98 -13.79 5.33
C GLY A 30 -4.39 -12.39 4.86
N ARG A 31 -5.66 -12.04 5.06
CA ARG A 31 -6.17 -10.70 4.72
C ARG A 31 -5.50 -9.62 5.58
N VAL A 32 -5.39 -9.85 6.88
CA VAL A 32 -4.73 -8.92 7.79
C VAL A 32 -3.26 -8.74 7.38
N ARG A 33 -2.57 -9.84 7.07
CA ARG A 33 -1.17 -9.79 6.65
C ARG A 33 -1.00 -9.02 5.35
N ALA A 34 -1.88 -9.24 4.38
CA ALA A 34 -1.82 -8.53 3.09
C ALA A 34 -1.97 -7.03 3.27
N TRP A 35 -2.88 -6.59 4.11
CA TRP A 35 -3.05 -5.17 4.43
C TRP A 35 -1.86 -4.61 5.21
N ALA A 36 -1.34 -5.36 6.17
CA ALA A 36 -0.16 -4.95 6.94
C ALA A 36 1.05 -4.74 6.03
N ASP A 37 1.25 -5.62 5.05
CA ASP A 37 2.33 -5.50 4.07
C ASP A 37 2.16 -4.24 3.20
N ARG A 38 0.93 -3.92 2.79
CA ARG A 38 0.66 -2.69 2.04
C ARG A 38 0.99 -1.45 2.88
N PHE A 39 0.54 -1.43 4.13
CA PHE A 39 0.83 -0.30 5.02
C PHE A 39 2.33 -0.16 5.29
N ALA A 40 3.05 -1.26 5.41
CA ALA A 40 4.50 -1.23 5.59
C ALA A 40 5.21 -0.56 4.40
N LEU A 41 4.75 -0.85 3.19
CA LEU A 41 5.28 -0.19 1.99
C LEU A 41 5.03 1.31 2.00
N LEU A 42 3.85 1.73 2.45
CA LEU A 42 3.46 3.14 2.50
C LEU A 42 4.09 3.88 3.68
N ALA A 43 4.59 3.18 4.69
CA ALA A 43 5.11 3.81 5.91
C ALA A 43 6.45 4.51 5.72
N ASP A 44 7.15 4.28 4.62
CA ASP A 44 8.40 4.98 4.32
C ASP A 44 8.11 6.31 3.63
N PRO A 45 8.59 7.45 4.16
CA PRO A 45 8.29 8.76 3.57
C PRO A 45 8.72 8.92 2.11
N LYS A 46 9.85 8.34 1.74
CA LYS A 46 10.35 8.41 0.37
C LYS A 46 9.47 7.65 -0.60
N ARG A 47 9.08 6.42 -0.23
CA ARG A 47 8.16 5.62 -1.06
C ARG A 47 6.79 6.27 -1.15
N LEU A 48 6.29 6.80 -0.04
CA LEU A 48 5.00 7.49 -0.03
C LEU A 48 5.01 8.70 -0.95
N ALA A 49 6.09 9.50 -0.92
CA ALA A 49 6.23 10.66 -1.80
C ALA A 49 6.22 10.25 -3.28
N LEU A 50 6.94 9.19 -3.64
CA LEU A 50 6.92 8.65 -5.00
C LEU A 50 5.51 8.23 -5.43
N LEU A 51 4.82 7.52 -4.56
CA LEU A 51 3.47 7.03 -4.86
C LEU A 51 2.47 8.17 -4.99
N LEU A 52 2.57 9.19 -4.15
CA LEU A 52 1.70 10.39 -4.24
C LEU A 52 1.91 11.11 -5.57
N ALA A 53 3.16 11.26 -6.00
CA ALA A 53 3.47 11.86 -7.29
C ALA A 53 2.85 11.07 -8.44
N LEU A 54 3.05 9.76 -8.45
CA LEU A 54 2.49 8.89 -9.49
C LEU A 54 0.97 8.87 -9.49
N HIS A 55 0.37 8.85 -8.31
CA HIS A 55 -1.10 8.84 -8.17
C HIS A 55 -1.73 10.11 -8.75
N ARG A 56 -1.12 11.26 -8.51
CA ARG A 56 -1.66 12.55 -8.91
C ARG A 56 -1.45 12.85 -10.39
N THR A 57 -0.26 12.55 -10.91
CA THR A 57 0.12 12.97 -12.26
C THR A 57 0.03 11.87 -13.31
N GLY A 58 -0.08 10.62 -12.88
CA GLY A 58 -0.01 9.46 -13.79
C GLY A 58 1.42 9.02 -14.06
N PRO A 59 1.66 8.32 -15.18
CA PRO A 59 2.96 7.70 -15.42
C PRO A 59 4.11 8.70 -15.50
N LEU A 60 5.20 8.43 -14.77
CA LEU A 60 6.42 9.25 -14.74
C LEU A 60 7.65 8.38 -14.85
N ALA A 61 8.68 8.93 -15.48
CA ALA A 61 10.00 8.33 -15.57
C ALA A 61 10.81 8.56 -14.29
N VAL A 62 11.86 7.75 -14.09
CA VAL A 62 12.74 7.85 -12.91
C VAL A 62 13.31 9.25 -12.75
N SER A 63 13.82 9.86 -13.84
CA SER A 63 14.41 11.19 -13.77
C SER A 63 13.42 12.26 -13.33
N ASP A 64 12.17 12.17 -13.79
CA ASP A 64 11.12 13.11 -13.39
C ASP A 64 10.73 12.92 -11.94
N LEU A 65 10.63 11.67 -11.50
CA LEU A 65 10.34 11.36 -10.10
C LEU A 65 11.46 11.83 -9.17
N ALA A 66 12.72 11.70 -9.61
CA ALA A 66 13.85 12.18 -8.83
C ALA A 66 13.77 13.69 -8.61
N VAL A 67 13.45 14.44 -9.65
CA VAL A 67 13.27 15.90 -9.53
C VAL A 67 12.09 16.24 -8.62
N ALA A 68 10.96 15.55 -8.81
CA ALA A 68 9.74 15.83 -8.05
C ALA A 68 9.90 15.55 -6.55
N THR A 69 10.66 14.51 -6.19
CA THR A 69 10.80 14.06 -4.80
C THR A 69 12.07 14.58 -4.12
N GLY A 70 13.01 15.12 -4.88
CA GLY A 70 14.32 15.50 -4.35
C GLY A 70 15.26 14.33 -4.09
N MET A 71 14.89 13.14 -4.52
CA MET A 71 15.73 11.93 -4.42
C MET A 71 16.68 11.86 -5.62
N ASN A 72 17.79 11.11 -5.48
CA ASN A 72 18.63 10.80 -6.64
C ASN A 72 18.05 9.62 -7.43
N ASP A 73 18.49 9.49 -8.69
CA ASP A 73 17.99 8.44 -9.58
C ASP A 73 18.17 7.02 -9.03
N PRO A 74 19.32 6.63 -8.46
CA PRO A 74 19.47 5.30 -7.88
C PRO A 74 18.48 5.01 -6.74
N ALA A 75 18.20 6.00 -5.88
CA ALA A 75 17.25 5.84 -4.79
C ALA A 75 15.82 5.65 -5.30
N VAL A 76 15.43 6.42 -6.33
CA VAL A 76 14.12 6.26 -6.99
C VAL A 76 14.03 4.88 -7.61
N SER A 77 15.05 4.46 -8.36
CA SER A 77 15.05 3.14 -9.02
C SER A 77 14.93 2.00 -8.02
N GLN A 78 15.62 2.10 -6.88
CA GLN A 78 15.56 1.08 -5.84
C GLN A 78 14.18 1.01 -5.18
N ALA A 79 13.60 2.16 -4.88
CA ALA A 79 12.25 2.23 -4.32
C ALA A 79 11.20 1.65 -5.29
N LEU A 80 11.30 2.01 -6.56
CA LEU A 80 10.40 1.48 -7.60
C LEU A 80 10.55 -0.02 -7.79
N ARG A 81 11.77 -0.54 -7.67
CA ARG A 81 12.00 -1.99 -7.74
C ARG A 81 11.26 -2.73 -6.64
N LEU A 82 11.32 -2.21 -5.43
CA LEU A 82 10.60 -2.78 -4.28
C LEU A 82 9.09 -2.72 -4.49
N LEU A 83 8.58 -1.56 -4.91
CA LEU A 83 7.14 -1.36 -5.15
C LEU A 83 6.63 -2.22 -6.31
N ARG A 84 7.44 -2.40 -7.34
CA ARG A 84 7.11 -3.27 -8.46
C ARG A 84 7.06 -4.74 -8.04
N ALA A 85 8.03 -5.19 -7.26
CA ALA A 85 8.05 -6.55 -6.74
C ALA A 85 6.82 -6.86 -5.89
N ALA A 86 6.30 -5.87 -5.18
CA ALA A 86 5.08 -5.99 -4.37
C ALA A 86 3.79 -5.84 -5.19
N GLY A 87 3.88 -5.56 -6.48
CA GLY A 87 2.69 -5.40 -7.34
C GLY A 87 1.99 -4.06 -7.21
N VAL A 88 2.62 -3.08 -6.59
CA VAL A 88 2.01 -1.76 -6.36
C VAL A 88 2.14 -0.85 -7.58
N VAL A 89 3.27 -0.92 -8.26
CA VAL A 89 3.53 -0.15 -9.48
C VAL A 89 3.90 -1.07 -10.63
N ALA A 90 3.70 -0.60 -11.85
CA ALA A 90 4.17 -1.24 -13.08
C ALA A 90 4.93 -0.24 -13.91
N GLY A 91 5.95 -0.73 -14.60
CA GLY A 91 6.71 0.05 -15.56
C GLY A 91 6.26 -0.27 -16.98
N GLU A 92 6.17 0.75 -17.81
CA GLU A 92 5.81 0.61 -19.21
C GLU A 92 6.86 1.32 -20.06
N LYS A 93 7.46 0.55 -20.96
CA LYS A 93 8.54 1.07 -21.80
C LYS A 93 7.99 1.71 -23.07
N GLU A 94 8.37 2.95 -23.30
CA GLU A 94 8.12 3.68 -24.55
C GLU A 94 9.44 4.14 -25.13
N GLY A 95 9.92 3.46 -26.16
CA GLY A 95 11.25 3.72 -26.71
C GLY A 95 12.33 3.41 -25.68
N ARG A 96 13.11 4.44 -25.30
CA ARG A 96 14.18 4.31 -24.29
C ARG A 96 13.75 4.70 -22.90
N VAL A 97 12.51 5.18 -22.74
CA VAL A 97 11.99 5.69 -21.47
C VAL A 97 11.05 4.66 -20.88
N VAL A 98 11.23 4.37 -19.59
CA VAL A 98 10.29 3.58 -18.82
C VAL A 98 9.52 4.53 -17.91
N ARG A 99 8.19 4.50 -17.99
CA ARG A 99 7.31 5.25 -17.11
C ARG A 99 6.62 4.31 -16.15
N TYR A 100 6.50 4.73 -14.90
CA TYR A 100 5.88 3.93 -13.84
C TYR A 100 4.53 4.52 -13.47
N ARG A 101 3.60 3.65 -13.12
CA ARG A 101 2.27 4.04 -12.67
C ARG A 101 1.82 3.13 -11.52
N VAL A 102 0.91 3.63 -10.69
CA VAL A 102 0.28 2.83 -9.63
C VAL A 102 -0.75 1.90 -10.26
N VAL A 103 -0.68 0.61 -9.95
CA VAL A 103 -1.60 -0.40 -10.49
C VAL A 103 -2.41 -1.13 -9.43
N ASP A 104 -2.06 -1.01 -8.15
CA ASP A 104 -2.82 -1.61 -7.05
C ASP A 104 -3.97 -0.67 -6.68
N ALA A 105 -5.21 -1.13 -6.89
CA ALA A 105 -6.41 -0.33 -6.64
C ALA A 105 -6.59 0.04 -5.17
N ASP A 106 -6.22 -0.84 -4.26
CA ASP A 106 -6.32 -0.59 -2.82
C ASP A 106 -5.34 0.50 -2.38
N VAL A 107 -4.11 0.42 -2.87
CA VAL A 107 -3.10 1.46 -2.61
C VAL A 107 -3.55 2.79 -3.22
N ALA A 108 -4.07 2.78 -4.44
CA ALA A 108 -4.58 4.00 -5.08
C ALA A 108 -5.67 4.66 -4.24
N GLY A 109 -6.58 3.86 -3.65
CA GLY A 109 -7.61 4.37 -2.75
C GLY A 109 -7.03 5.05 -1.51
N LEU A 110 -6.01 4.44 -0.90
CA LEU A 110 -5.32 5.02 0.25
C LEU A 110 -4.60 6.32 -0.12
N LEU A 111 -3.93 6.34 -1.27
CA LEU A 111 -3.23 7.54 -1.76
C LEU A 111 -4.20 8.69 -2.01
N GLY A 112 -5.39 8.39 -2.53
CA GLY A 112 -6.44 9.39 -2.71
C GLY A 112 -6.85 10.06 -1.40
N HIS A 113 -6.79 9.33 -0.30
CA HIS A 113 -7.07 9.86 1.04
C HIS A 113 -5.97 10.78 1.54
N CYS A 114 -4.71 10.49 1.19
CA CYS A 114 -3.53 11.23 1.67
C CYS A 114 -3.16 12.40 0.77
N ALA A 115 -3.66 12.45 -0.46
CA ALA A 115 -3.25 13.43 -1.44
C ALA A 115 -3.61 14.85 -0.98
N ALA A 116 -2.69 15.79 -1.19
CA ALA A 116 -2.93 17.18 -0.88
C ALA A 116 -4.02 17.75 -1.78
N ASP A 117 -4.89 18.59 -1.22
CA ASP A 117 -5.88 19.32 -1.98
C ASP A 117 -5.22 20.49 -2.75
N GLY A 118 -5.51 20.58 -3.99
CA GLY A 118 -5.02 21.71 -4.74
C GLY A 118 -4.20 21.42 -5.93
#